data_aad5e47100c4239d9b0dd27a99161040
#
_entry.id   aad5e47100c4239d9b0dd27a99161040
#
_cell.length_a   1.000
_cell.length_b   1.000
_cell.length_c   1.000
_cell.angle_alpha   90.00
_cell.angle_beta   90.00
_cell.angle_gamma   90.00
#
_symmetry.space_group_name_H-M   'P 1'
#
loop_
_entity.id
_entity.type
_entity.pdbx_description
1 polymer ?
#
loop_
_entity_poly.entity_id
_entity_poly.type
_entity_poly.pdbx_seq_one_letter_code
_entity_poly.pdbx_strand_id
1 'polypeptide(L)'
;MDHIGVFGKTVEDVALLAKVLIKKDSYDKATIHYSSEFMLEECKKGPMFDPKFIFYKTESWKKIDKKSRESFEFFIKSFKKNIEVFDTPSYFKDIDKYHRIIHETDLANNFQVYYKKSKNKLSKEMQTAISRGMKHSAKETLMQSIL
;
A
#
# COMPACT_ATOMS: atom_id res chain seq x y z
N MET A 1 -6.10 -2.93 -6.18
CA MET A 1 -5.15 -2.72 -5.06
C MET A 1 -4.70 -1.26 -4.90
N ASP A 2 -5.22 -0.31 -5.67
CA ASP A 2 -4.87 1.10 -5.50
C ASP A 2 -5.59 1.70 -4.30
N HIS A 3 -4.88 2.54 -3.54
CA HIS A 3 -5.40 3.23 -2.38
C HIS A 3 -5.05 4.71 -2.49
N ILE A 4 -5.97 5.55 -2.02
CA ILE A 4 -5.74 6.99 -1.90
C ILE A 4 -5.27 7.26 -0.48
N GLY A 5 -4.17 8.01 -0.35
CA GLY A 5 -3.66 8.47 0.92
C GLY A 5 -3.65 9.99 1.00
N VAL A 6 -3.53 10.50 2.21
CA VAL A 6 -3.44 11.93 2.49
C VAL A 6 -2.17 12.22 3.28
N PHE A 7 -1.60 13.40 3.06
CA PHE A 7 -0.46 13.90 3.79
C PHE A 7 -0.84 15.18 4.55
N GLY A 8 -0.35 15.32 5.75
CA GLY A 8 -0.56 16.51 6.57
C GLY A 8 0.64 16.79 7.46
N LYS A 9 0.72 17.96 8.06
CA LYS A 9 1.76 18.31 9.03
C LYS A 9 1.49 17.72 10.41
N THR A 10 0.21 17.56 10.74
CA THR A 10 -0.26 17.00 12.00
C THR A 10 -1.17 15.80 11.75
N VAL A 11 -1.39 14.98 12.77
CA VAL A 11 -2.34 13.87 12.71
C VAL A 11 -3.76 14.38 12.49
N GLU A 12 -4.10 15.52 13.09
CA GLU A 12 -5.39 16.19 12.92
C GLU A 12 -5.64 16.64 11.48
N ASP A 13 -4.61 17.18 10.80
CA ASP A 13 -4.72 17.56 9.38
C ASP A 13 -5.03 16.33 8.51
N VAL A 14 -4.31 15.22 8.75
CA VAL A 14 -4.54 13.96 8.05
C VAL A 14 -5.95 13.43 8.33
N ALA A 15 -6.38 13.44 9.59
CA ALA A 15 -7.71 13.00 9.99
C ALA A 15 -8.83 13.86 9.37
N LEU A 16 -8.63 15.18 9.30
CA LEU A 16 -9.59 16.10 8.67
C LEU A 16 -9.77 15.78 7.18
N LEU A 17 -8.66 15.61 6.46
CA LEU A 17 -8.71 15.26 5.04
C LEU A 17 -9.30 13.86 4.83
N ALA A 18 -8.87 12.87 5.62
CA ALA A 18 -9.41 11.52 5.55
C ALA A 18 -10.91 11.47 5.84
N LYS A 19 -11.40 12.22 6.83
CA LYS A 19 -12.83 12.34 7.17
C LYS A 19 -13.68 12.77 5.97
N VAL A 20 -13.17 13.69 5.15
CA VAL A 20 -13.87 14.17 3.96
C VAL A 20 -13.85 13.14 2.82
N LEU A 21 -12.73 12.44 2.66
CA LEU A 21 -12.50 11.52 1.54
C LEU A 21 -13.07 10.11 1.77
N ILE A 22 -13.15 9.66 3.02
CA ILE A 22 -13.68 8.33 3.35
C ILE A 22 -15.19 8.31 3.17
N LYS A 23 -15.61 7.80 2.01
CA LYS A 23 -17.03 7.60 1.68
C LYS A 23 -17.19 6.30 0.92
N LYS A 24 -18.33 5.62 1.13
CA LYS A 24 -18.70 4.50 0.27
C LYS A 24 -19.04 5.02 -1.11
N ASP A 25 -18.41 4.45 -2.13
CA ASP A 25 -18.79 4.64 -3.52
C ASP A 25 -19.66 3.45 -3.96
N SER A 26 -20.89 3.72 -4.41
CA SER A 26 -21.81 2.69 -4.90
C SER A 26 -21.33 2.03 -6.21
N TYR A 27 -20.46 2.70 -6.97
CA TYR A 27 -19.90 2.18 -8.21
C TYR A 27 -18.63 1.35 -8.00
N ASP A 28 -17.97 1.50 -6.83
CA ASP A 28 -16.78 0.74 -6.47
C ASP A 28 -17.12 -0.29 -5.39
N LYS A 29 -17.15 -1.56 -5.80
CA LYS A 29 -17.45 -2.69 -4.90
C LYS A 29 -16.38 -2.93 -3.82
N ALA A 30 -15.18 -2.39 -4.00
CA ALA A 30 -14.08 -2.50 -3.04
C ALA A 30 -14.22 -1.51 -1.89
N THR A 31 -15.04 -0.45 -2.03
CA THR A 31 -15.29 0.50 -0.94
C THR A 31 -16.26 -0.07 0.07
N ILE A 32 -15.94 0.06 1.35
CA ILE A 32 -16.80 -0.34 2.46
C ILE A 32 -17.44 0.87 3.13
N HIS A 33 -18.55 0.65 3.82
CA HIS A 33 -19.14 1.70 4.64
C HIS A 33 -18.33 1.84 5.93
N TYR A 34 -17.75 3.01 6.15
CA TYR A 34 -17.00 3.34 7.36
C TYR A 34 -17.48 4.68 7.92
N SER A 35 -17.75 4.74 9.22
CA SER A 35 -18.06 6.00 9.88
C SER A 35 -16.78 6.75 10.20
N SER A 36 -16.64 7.95 9.63
CA SER A 36 -15.53 8.87 9.92
C SER A 36 -15.91 9.98 10.90
N GLU A 37 -17.09 9.89 11.53
CA GLU A 37 -17.68 10.95 12.34
C GLU A 37 -16.78 11.38 13.50
N PHE A 38 -16.26 10.42 14.27
CA PHE A 38 -15.46 10.66 15.46
C PHE A 38 -13.95 10.72 15.19
N MET A 39 -13.51 10.67 13.95
CA MET A 39 -12.09 10.55 13.60
C MET A 39 -11.23 11.69 14.19
N LEU A 40 -11.71 12.94 14.15
CA LEU A 40 -11.00 14.09 14.71
C LEU A 40 -10.93 14.06 16.24
N GLU A 41 -11.97 13.57 16.88
CA GLU A 41 -12.03 13.47 18.35
C GLU A 41 -11.07 12.37 18.84
N GLU A 42 -11.04 11.24 18.15
CA GLU A 42 -10.14 10.13 18.47
C GLU A 42 -8.66 10.53 18.33
N CYS A 43 -8.30 11.34 17.33
CA CYS A 43 -6.94 11.83 17.15
C CYS A 43 -6.43 12.66 18.34
N LYS A 44 -7.32 13.32 19.06
CA LYS A 44 -6.97 14.17 20.21
C LYS A 44 -6.74 13.38 21.51
N LYS A 45 -7.22 12.15 21.57
CA LYS A 45 -7.13 11.34 22.80
C LYS A 45 -5.73 10.81 23.08
N GLY A 46 -4.84 10.82 22.10
CA GLY A 46 -3.52 10.20 22.19
C GLY A 46 -3.59 8.65 22.22
N PRO A 47 -2.46 7.98 22.22
CA PRO A 47 -2.43 6.52 22.28
C PRO A 47 -2.80 6.02 23.70
N MET A 48 -3.59 4.95 23.76
CA MET A 48 -4.00 4.32 25.03
C MET A 48 -2.82 3.65 25.77
N PHE A 49 -1.73 3.34 25.07
CA PHE A 49 -0.51 2.74 25.58
C PHE A 49 0.69 3.17 24.73
N ASP A 50 1.89 3.08 25.29
CA ASP A 50 3.12 3.38 24.56
C ASP A 50 3.28 2.42 23.38
N PRO A 51 3.31 2.92 22.14
CA PRO A 51 3.41 2.06 20.98
C PRO A 51 4.79 1.42 20.88
N LYS A 52 4.80 0.13 20.55
CA LYS A 52 6.01 -0.59 20.14
C LYS A 52 6.01 -0.71 18.63
N PHE A 53 7.14 -0.45 18.03
CA PHE A 53 7.31 -0.48 16.58
C PHE A 53 8.21 -1.64 16.17
N ILE A 54 7.97 -2.14 14.99
CA ILE A 54 8.83 -3.12 14.32
C ILE A 54 9.30 -2.53 13.00
N PHE A 55 10.60 -2.54 12.77
CA PHE A 55 11.19 -2.17 11.51
C PHE A 55 11.75 -3.39 10.79
N TYR A 56 11.14 -3.78 9.68
CA TYR A 56 11.61 -4.88 8.85
C TYR A 56 12.54 -4.38 7.73
N LYS A 57 13.74 -4.96 7.67
CA LYS A 57 14.66 -4.77 6.55
C LYS A 57 14.27 -5.72 5.43
N THR A 58 13.44 -5.25 4.51
CA THR A 58 13.03 -6.02 3.33
C THR A 58 14.16 -6.19 2.32
N GLU A 59 13.97 -6.97 1.26
CA GLU A 59 14.95 -7.06 0.17
C GLU A 59 15.25 -5.71 -0.48
N SER A 60 14.29 -4.78 -0.47
CA SER A 60 14.47 -3.41 -0.93
C SER A 60 15.48 -2.63 -0.08
N TRP A 61 15.68 -3.00 1.21
CA TRP A 61 16.70 -2.38 2.07
C TRP A 61 18.11 -2.50 1.52
N LYS A 62 18.40 -3.57 0.79
CA LYS A 62 19.73 -3.78 0.15
C LYS A 62 19.95 -2.83 -1.03
N LYS A 63 18.87 -2.36 -1.65
CA LYS A 63 18.87 -1.54 -2.87
C LYS A 63 18.67 -0.05 -2.61
N ILE A 64 18.35 0.33 -1.39
CA ILE A 64 18.10 1.72 -0.99
C ILE A 64 19.40 2.54 -1.10
N ASP A 65 19.30 3.79 -1.56
CA ASP A 65 20.44 4.69 -1.61
C ASP A 65 20.95 5.06 -0.21
N LYS A 66 22.21 5.53 -0.17
CA LYS A 66 22.91 5.83 1.09
C LYS A 66 22.17 6.86 1.94
N LYS A 67 21.69 7.94 1.32
CA LYS A 67 21.04 9.05 2.03
C LYS A 67 19.73 8.61 2.67
N SER A 68 18.92 7.86 1.92
CA SER A 68 17.68 7.30 2.45
C SER A 68 17.94 6.30 3.58
N ARG A 69 19.00 5.47 3.47
CA ARG A 69 19.40 4.54 4.52
C ARG A 69 19.78 5.28 5.81
N GLU A 70 20.62 6.30 5.72
CA GLU A 70 21.03 7.13 6.85
C GLU A 70 19.82 7.80 7.53
N SER A 71 18.84 8.27 6.73
CA SER A 71 17.61 8.87 7.25
C SER A 71 16.76 7.85 8.03
N PHE A 72 16.60 6.64 7.52
CA PHE A 72 15.89 5.56 8.24
C PHE A 72 16.63 5.13 9.50
N GLU A 73 17.96 5.01 9.46
CA GLU A 73 18.75 4.65 10.64
C GLU A 73 18.67 5.73 11.73
N PHE A 74 18.67 7.01 11.35
CA PHE A 74 18.45 8.12 12.27
C PHE A 74 17.04 8.03 12.89
N PHE A 75 16.02 7.80 12.06
CA PHE A 75 14.64 7.63 12.51
C PHE A 75 14.51 6.47 13.52
N ILE A 76 15.06 5.28 13.21
CA ILE A 76 15.06 4.14 14.11
C ILE A 76 15.71 4.47 15.45
N LYS A 77 16.87 5.13 15.43
CA LYS A 77 17.58 5.55 16.65
C LYS A 77 16.76 6.50 17.53
N SER A 78 15.89 7.33 16.93
CA SER A 78 15.05 8.27 17.68
C SER A 78 13.98 7.59 18.55
N PHE A 79 13.53 6.39 18.18
CA PHE A 79 12.57 5.59 18.96
C PHE A 79 13.19 4.79 20.09
N LYS A 80 14.54 4.75 20.20
CA LYS A 80 15.28 4.05 21.27
C LYS A 80 14.78 2.60 21.46
N LYS A 81 14.30 2.29 22.68
CA LYS A 81 13.81 0.96 23.04
C LYS A 81 12.40 0.62 22.55
N ASN A 82 11.71 1.58 21.94
CA ASN A 82 10.35 1.37 21.46
C ASN A 82 10.28 0.81 20.04
N ILE A 83 11.43 0.54 19.41
CA ILE A 83 11.51 -0.05 18.07
C ILE A 83 12.45 -1.25 18.08
N GLU A 84 11.97 -2.34 17.50
CA GLU A 84 12.76 -3.54 17.25
C GLU A 84 13.04 -3.65 15.74
N VAL A 85 14.24 -4.09 15.39
CA VAL A 85 14.68 -4.20 14.00
C VAL A 85 14.85 -5.67 13.66
N PHE A 86 14.17 -6.13 12.60
CA PHE A 86 14.24 -7.50 12.13
C PHE A 86 14.61 -7.54 10.64
N ASP A 87 15.33 -8.58 10.27
CA ASP A 87 15.43 -8.97 8.88
C ASP A 87 14.15 -9.69 8.45
N THR A 88 13.75 -9.47 7.21
CA THR A 88 12.55 -10.13 6.68
C THR A 88 12.75 -11.63 6.62
N PRO A 89 11.83 -12.43 7.17
CA PRO A 89 11.88 -13.88 7.10
C PRO A 89 11.99 -14.41 5.66
N SER A 90 12.67 -15.53 5.48
CA SER A 90 12.97 -16.08 4.16
C SER A 90 11.75 -16.40 3.30
N TYR A 91 10.61 -16.71 3.90
CA TYR A 91 9.35 -16.98 3.19
C TYR A 91 8.76 -15.73 2.51
N PHE A 92 9.21 -14.52 2.87
CA PHE A 92 8.84 -13.29 2.17
C PHE A 92 9.71 -12.97 0.94
N LYS A 93 10.69 -13.82 0.62
CA LYS A 93 11.63 -13.57 -0.48
C LYS A 93 10.94 -13.27 -1.81
N ASP A 94 9.84 -13.92 -2.09
CA ASP A 94 9.10 -13.80 -3.35
C ASP A 94 7.91 -12.82 -3.28
N ILE A 95 7.78 -12.05 -2.18
CA ILE A 95 6.62 -11.16 -1.98
C ILE A 95 6.45 -10.14 -3.11
N ASP A 96 7.54 -9.60 -3.65
CA ASP A 96 7.49 -8.64 -4.77
C ASP A 96 6.91 -9.29 -6.03
N LYS A 97 7.21 -10.57 -6.26
CA LYS A 97 6.65 -11.35 -7.37
C LYS A 97 5.15 -11.56 -7.17
N TYR A 98 4.75 -11.95 -5.97
CA TYR A 98 3.35 -12.21 -5.63
C TYR A 98 2.52 -10.93 -5.70
N HIS A 99 3.01 -9.86 -5.10
CA HIS A 99 2.39 -8.55 -5.19
C HIS A 99 2.18 -8.13 -6.65
N ARG A 100 3.20 -8.31 -7.51
CA ARG A 100 3.10 -7.96 -8.94
C ARG A 100 2.02 -8.77 -9.66
N ILE A 101 1.93 -10.06 -9.43
CA ILE A 101 0.91 -10.92 -10.06
C ILE A 101 -0.50 -10.44 -9.68
N ILE A 102 -0.75 -10.22 -8.38
CA ILE A 102 -2.05 -9.75 -7.90
C ILE A 102 -2.36 -8.37 -8.48
N HIS A 103 -1.42 -7.43 -8.38
CA HIS A 103 -1.61 -6.07 -8.86
C HIS A 103 -1.85 -5.99 -10.38
N GLU A 104 -1.07 -6.71 -11.19
CA GLU A 104 -1.22 -6.71 -12.65
C GLU A 104 -2.53 -7.40 -13.09
N THR A 105 -2.97 -8.42 -12.36
CA THR A 105 -4.26 -9.08 -12.60
C THR A 105 -5.43 -8.15 -12.30
N ASP A 106 -5.40 -7.47 -11.16
CA ASP A 106 -6.42 -6.46 -10.81
C ASP A 106 -6.44 -5.31 -11.81
N LEU A 107 -5.25 -4.83 -12.20
CA LEU A 107 -5.12 -3.78 -13.20
C LEU A 107 -5.73 -4.21 -14.54
N ALA A 108 -5.42 -5.43 -14.99
CA ALA A 108 -5.99 -5.97 -16.23
C ALA A 108 -7.51 -6.08 -16.14
N ASN A 109 -8.05 -6.56 -15.02
CA ASN A 109 -9.48 -6.69 -14.81
C ASN A 109 -10.20 -5.32 -14.86
N ASN A 110 -9.67 -4.33 -14.15
CA ASN A 110 -10.31 -3.02 -14.04
C ASN A 110 -10.16 -2.17 -15.32
N PHE A 111 -9.04 -2.29 -16.01
CA PHE A 111 -8.74 -1.46 -17.19
C PHE A 111 -8.95 -2.16 -18.53
N GLN A 112 -9.47 -3.39 -18.58
CA GLN A 112 -9.68 -4.15 -19.79
C GLN A 112 -10.50 -3.38 -20.85
N VAL A 113 -11.56 -2.71 -20.41
CA VAL A 113 -12.45 -1.94 -21.30
C VAL A 113 -11.70 -0.78 -21.95
N TYR A 114 -10.92 -0.04 -21.16
CA TYR A 114 -10.12 1.08 -21.65
C TYR A 114 -8.98 0.60 -22.56
N TYR A 115 -8.34 -0.50 -22.19
CA TYR A 115 -7.30 -1.12 -22.99
C TYR A 115 -7.81 -1.54 -24.38
N LYS A 116 -9.01 -2.11 -24.49
CA LYS A 116 -9.62 -2.48 -25.76
C LYS A 116 -10.04 -1.28 -26.60
N LYS A 117 -10.61 -0.23 -25.98
CA LYS A 117 -11.18 0.92 -26.69
C LYS A 117 -10.18 2.02 -27.01
N SER A 118 -9.17 2.22 -26.17
CA SER A 118 -8.30 3.40 -26.20
C SER A 118 -6.87 3.08 -25.81
N LYS A 119 -6.33 1.95 -26.25
CA LYS A 119 -4.98 1.48 -25.92
C LYS A 119 -3.90 2.54 -26.12
N ASN A 120 -3.99 3.29 -27.21
CA ASN A 120 -3.03 4.34 -27.58
C ASN A 120 -3.04 5.55 -26.63
N LYS A 121 -4.07 5.71 -25.79
CA LYS A 121 -4.15 6.76 -24.77
C LYS A 121 -3.55 6.35 -23.43
N LEU A 122 -3.20 5.08 -23.25
CA LEU A 122 -2.54 4.58 -22.06
C LEU A 122 -1.02 4.69 -22.21
N SER A 123 -0.30 4.93 -21.10
CA SER A 123 1.17 4.92 -21.13
C SER A 123 1.69 3.52 -21.52
N LYS A 124 2.92 3.44 -22.02
CA LYS A 124 3.54 2.17 -22.40
C LYS A 124 3.67 1.21 -21.20
N GLU A 125 3.99 1.74 -20.04
CA GLU A 125 4.09 1.00 -18.77
C GLU A 125 2.75 0.37 -18.42
N MET A 126 1.67 1.17 -18.48
CA MET A 126 0.31 0.71 -18.21
C MET A 126 -0.12 -0.39 -19.19
N GLN A 127 0.13 -0.18 -20.50
CA GLN A 127 -0.16 -1.19 -21.53
C GLN A 127 0.58 -2.50 -21.26
N THR A 128 1.84 -2.42 -20.84
CA THR A 128 2.67 -3.57 -20.55
C THR A 128 2.15 -4.31 -19.33
N ALA A 129 1.83 -3.61 -18.25
CA ALA A 129 1.30 -4.19 -17.01
C ALA A 129 -0.05 -4.89 -17.26
N ILE A 130 -0.98 -4.24 -17.97
CA ILE A 130 -2.27 -4.83 -18.35
C ILE A 130 -2.06 -6.08 -19.21
N SER A 131 -1.17 -6.01 -20.20
CA SER A 131 -0.88 -7.16 -21.08
C SER A 131 -0.29 -8.36 -20.31
N ARG A 132 0.53 -8.13 -19.28
CA ARG A 132 1.03 -9.18 -18.40
C ARG A 132 -0.09 -9.73 -17.52
N GLY A 133 -0.88 -8.84 -16.89
CA GLY A 133 -2.01 -9.24 -16.05
C GLY A 133 -3.03 -10.12 -16.77
N MET A 134 -3.29 -9.87 -18.05
CA MET A 134 -4.17 -10.72 -18.87
C MET A 134 -3.64 -12.14 -19.10
N LYS A 135 -2.36 -12.39 -18.86
CA LYS A 135 -1.73 -13.72 -19.04
C LYS A 135 -1.72 -14.53 -17.76
N HIS A 136 -1.93 -13.92 -16.60
CA HIS A 136 -1.99 -14.63 -15.34
C HIS A 136 -3.26 -15.47 -15.25
N SER A 137 -3.10 -16.72 -14.82
CA SER A 137 -4.25 -17.60 -14.58
C SER A 137 -4.94 -17.27 -13.27
N ALA A 138 -6.24 -17.57 -13.17
CA ALA A 138 -6.99 -17.45 -11.92
C ALA A 138 -6.33 -18.26 -10.79
N LYS A 139 -5.78 -19.45 -11.11
CA LYS A 139 -5.06 -20.29 -10.14
C LYS A 139 -3.83 -19.59 -9.59
N GLU A 140 -3.00 -18.98 -10.45
CA GLU A 140 -1.82 -18.22 -10.00
C GLU A 140 -2.23 -17.07 -9.08
N THR A 141 -3.23 -16.28 -9.47
CA THR A 141 -3.69 -15.14 -8.68
C THR A 141 -4.24 -15.56 -7.31
N LEU A 142 -5.07 -16.61 -7.26
CA LEU A 142 -5.66 -17.10 -6.00
C LEU A 142 -4.61 -17.71 -5.06
N MET A 143 -3.67 -18.49 -5.56
CA MET A 143 -2.60 -19.07 -4.74
C MET A 143 -1.72 -18.01 -4.09
N GLN A 144 -1.56 -16.85 -4.73
CA GLN A 144 -0.75 -15.76 -4.21
C GLN A 144 -1.49 -14.90 -3.18
N SER A 145 -2.83 -14.91 -3.17
CA SER A 145 -3.63 -14.15 -2.20
C SER A 145 -3.88 -14.90 -0.87
N ILE A 146 -3.47 -16.16 -0.78
CA ILE A 146 -3.64 -17.02 0.41
C ILE A 146 -2.36 -17.09 1.26
N LEU A 147 -1.21 -16.69 0.72
CA LEU A 147 0.09 -16.64 1.40
C LEU A 147 0.29 -15.30 2.10
#